data_7ed1c9cd3bc08e768d88a4b0d589f42c
#
_entry.id   7ed1c9cd3bc08e768d88a4b0d589f42c
#
_cell.length_a   1.000
_cell.length_b   1.000
_cell.length_c   1.000
_cell.angle_alpha   90.00
_cell.angle_beta   90.00
_cell.angle_gamma   90.00
#
_symmetry.space_group_name_H-M   'P 1'
#
loop_
_entity.id
_entity.type
_entity.pdbx_description
1 polymer ?
#
loop_
_entity_poly.entity_id
_entity_poly.type
_entity_poly.pdbx_seq_one_letter_code
_entity_poly.pdbx_strand_id
1 'polypeptide(L)'
;MYFQTADGEFIPLAAKPPVDFVAWYLFIWGLFTLFMFFGTLKKDYTIRFVFGALATLFFLLAIRDWLEAGEFHGASNVVGKIAGWEGIVTGISAMYYAMAQVINAEHGRVIMPIGAVTPVVKKDEGKVEAGIEEEREKLTA
;
A
#
# COMPACT_ATOMS: atom_id res chain seq x y z
N MET A 1 -16.28 -8.86 -25.19
CA MET A 1 -17.49 -8.11 -25.50
C MET A 1 -17.09 -7.09 -26.57
N TYR A 2 -17.74 -7.09 -27.74
CA TYR A 2 -17.43 -6.20 -28.86
C TYR A 2 -18.66 -5.37 -29.16
N PHE A 3 -18.45 -4.12 -29.53
CA PHE A 3 -19.51 -3.24 -29.99
C PHE A 3 -19.42 -3.12 -31.52
N GLN A 4 -20.54 -3.31 -32.21
CA GLN A 4 -20.61 -3.17 -33.65
C GLN A 4 -20.99 -1.71 -33.97
N THR A 5 -20.11 -1.03 -34.71
CA THR A 5 -20.41 0.31 -35.20
C THR A 5 -21.43 0.28 -36.35
N ALA A 6 -22.05 1.39 -36.66
CA ALA A 6 -23.02 1.50 -37.74
C ALA A 6 -22.44 1.09 -39.13
N ASP A 7 -21.11 1.11 -39.24
CA ASP A 7 -20.35 0.73 -40.47
C ASP A 7 -19.98 -0.77 -40.48
N GLY A 8 -20.46 -1.54 -39.48
CA GLY A 8 -20.23 -3.00 -39.38
C GLY A 8 -18.88 -3.42 -38.81
N GLU A 9 -18.07 -2.49 -38.32
CA GLU A 9 -16.78 -2.77 -37.73
C GLU A 9 -16.93 -3.19 -36.25
N PHE A 10 -16.25 -4.26 -35.83
CA PHE A 10 -16.23 -4.72 -34.44
C PHE A 10 -15.11 -4.03 -33.66
N ILE A 11 -15.46 -3.07 -32.81
CA ILE A 11 -14.51 -2.44 -31.90
C ILE A 11 -14.54 -3.19 -30.57
N PRO A 12 -13.38 -3.64 -30.02
CA PRO A 12 -13.35 -4.19 -28.68
C PRO A 12 -13.74 -3.11 -27.66
N LEU A 13 -14.69 -3.42 -26.79
CA LEU A 13 -15.21 -2.50 -25.76
C LEU A 13 -14.14 -2.02 -24.77
N ALA A 14 -13.03 -2.76 -24.67
CA ALA A 14 -11.83 -2.41 -23.93
C ALA A 14 -10.66 -2.27 -24.91
N ALA A 15 -10.51 -1.09 -25.51
CA ALA A 15 -9.26 -0.74 -26.15
C ALA A 15 -8.17 -0.74 -25.07
N LYS A 16 -7.08 -1.50 -25.27
CA LYS A 16 -5.92 -1.41 -24.37
C LYS A 16 -5.46 0.06 -24.34
N PRO A 17 -5.33 0.67 -23.16
CA PRO A 17 -4.79 2.01 -23.07
C PRO A 17 -3.38 2.04 -23.67
N PRO A 18 -2.96 3.15 -24.31
CA PRO A 18 -1.61 3.29 -24.79
C PRO A 18 -0.62 3.11 -23.62
N VAL A 19 0.48 2.42 -23.87
CA VAL A 19 1.46 2.04 -22.83
C VAL A 19 2.01 3.28 -22.12
N ASP A 20 2.20 4.38 -22.85
CA ASP A 20 2.63 5.67 -22.29
C ASP A 20 1.66 6.19 -21.23
N PHE A 21 0.37 6.07 -21.46
CA PHE A 21 -0.64 6.51 -20.49
C PHE A 21 -0.57 5.67 -19.20
N VAL A 22 -0.36 4.37 -19.33
CA VAL A 22 -0.20 3.47 -18.18
C VAL A 22 1.08 3.81 -17.40
N ALA A 23 2.18 4.11 -18.11
CA ALA A 23 3.44 4.52 -17.49
C ALA A 23 3.27 5.80 -16.65
N TRP A 24 2.62 6.82 -17.19
CA TRP A 24 2.33 8.06 -16.46
C TRP A 24 1.40 7.83 -15.26
N TYR A 25 0.38 7.00 -15.41
CA TYR A 25 -0.51 6.61 -14.32
C TYR A 25 0.26 5.96 -13.17
N LEU A 26 1.12 4.98 -13.48
CA LEU A 26 1.96 4.29 -12.48
C LEU A 26 2.95 5.24 -11.82
N PHE A 27 3.54 6.17 -12.58
CA PHE A 27 4.45 7.17 -12.04
C PHE A 27 3.77 8.08 -11.01
N ILE A 28 2.56 8.57 -11.31
CA ILE A 28 1.78 9.42 -10.39
C ILE A 28 1.43 8.64 -9.12
N TRP A 29 1.01 7.37 -9.24
CA TRP A 29 0.76 6.52 -8.09
C TRP A 29 2.03 6.23 -7.29
N GLY A 30 3.16 6.05 -7.95
CA GLY A 30 4.46 5.92 -7.32
C GLY A 30 4.82 7.16 -6.49
N LEU A 31 4.60 8.35 -7.04
CA LEU A 31 4.82 9.61 -6.36
C LEU A 31 3.90 9.78 -5.14
N PHE A 32 2.61 9.47 -5.29
CA PHE A 32 1.65 9.48 -4.19
C PHE A 32 2.07 8.52 -3.07
N THR A 33 2.46 7.29 -3.42
CA THR A 33 2.92 6.29 -2.46
C THR A 33 4.21 6.72 -1.76
N LEU A 34 5.10 7.41 -2.47
CA LEU A 34 6.32 7.98 -1.89
C LEU A 34 5.99 9.06 -0.85
N PHE A 35 5.02 9.93 -1.09
CA PHE A 35 4.56 10.88 -0.08
C PHE A 35 3.96 10.17 1.14
N MET A 36 3.17 9.12 0.93
CA MET A 36 2.65 8.29 2.02
C MET A 36 3.79 7.61 2.80
N PHE A 37 4.85 7.17 2.13
CA PHE A 37 6.05 6.64 2.78
C PHE A 37 6.65 7.64 3.77
N PHE A 38 6.83 8.91 3.38
CA PHE A 38 7.31 9.95 4.29
C PHE A 38 6.38 10.13 5.50
N GLY A 39 5.07 10.02 5.31
CA GLY A 39 4.08 10.04 6.40
C GLY A 39 4.21 8.87 7.37
N THR A 40 4.74 7.73 6.92
CA THR A 40 4.90 6.53 7.76
C THR A 40 6.22 6.44 8.50
N LEU A 41 7.15 7.39 8.31
CA LEU A 41 8.48 7.36 8.92
C LEU A 41 8.49 7.34 10.46
N LYS A 42 7.41 7.79 11.10
CA LYS A 42 7.22 7.74 12.56
C LYS A 42 6.45 6.50 13.03
N LYS A 43 6.07 5.61 12.11
CA LYS A 43 5.33 4.38 12.38
C LYS A 43 6.25 3.16 12.43
N ASP A 44 5.64 1.97 12.50
CA ASP A 44 6.33 0.69 12.60
C ASP A 44 7.28 0.43 11.42
N TYR A 45 8.37 -0.27 11.66
CA TYR A 45 9.36 -0.57 10.61
C TYR A 45 8.75 -1.35 9.44
N THR A 46 7.83 -2.26 9.72
CA THR A 46 7.19 -3.09 8.70
C THR A 46 6.38 -2.25 7.73
N ILE A 47 5.59 -1.28 8.21
CA ILE A 47 4.79 -0.41 7.33
C ILE A 47 5.69 0.50 6.48
N ARG A 48 6.82 0.99 7.04
CA ARG A 48 7.82 1.74 6.26
C ARG A 48 8.38 0.91 5.12
N PHE A 49 8.73 -0.35 5.41
CA PHE A 49 9.23 -1.27 4.39
C PHE A 49 8.19 -1.48 3.29
N VAL A 50 6.93 -1.75 3.66
CA VAL A 50 5.85 -1.99 2.69
C VAL A 50 5.62 -0.77 1.78
N PHE A 51 5.53 0.45 2.33
CA PHE A 51 5.33 1.65 1.50
C PHE A 51 6.55 1.99 0.66
N GLY A 52 7.77 1.78 1.17
CA GLY A 52 9.00 1.98 0.42
C GLY A 52 9.12 1.00 -0.76
N ALA A 53 8.85 -0.27 -0.52
CA ALA A 53 8.84 -1.31 -1.54
C ALA A 53 7.75 -1.05 -2.58
N LEU A 54 6.53 -0.68 -2.14
CA LEU A 54 5.43 -0.36 -3.04
C LEU A 54 5.73 0.84 -3.94
N ALA A 55 6.33 1.90 -3.41
CA ALA A 55 6.77 3.04 -4.22
C ALA A 55 7.81 2.62 -5.26
N THR A 56 8.78 1.79 -4.86
CA THR A 56 9.81 1.24 -5.76
C THR A 56 9.16 0.41 -6.87
N LEU A 57 8.18 -0.43 -6.53
CA LEU A 57 7.43 -1.23 -7.51
C LEU A 57 6.74 -0.35 -8.56
N PHE A 58 6.06 0.70 -8.15
CA PHE A 58 5.39 1.61 -9.08
C PHE A 58 6.37 2.29 -10.03
N PHE A 59 7.52 2.74 -9.53
CA PHE A 59 8.55 3.34 -10.39
C PHE A 59 9.17 2.32 -11.35
N LEU A 60 9.44 1.10 -10.90
CA LEU A 60 9.94 0.04 -11.79
C LEU A 60 8.94 -0.30 -12.91
N LEU A 61 7.65 -0.36 -12.59
CA LEU A 61 6.61 -0.62 -13.59
C LEU A 61 6.46 0.56 -14.56
N ALA A 62 6.53 1.80 -14.07
CA ALA A 62 6.50 2.98 -14.94
C ALA A 62 7.69 3.01 -15.90
N ILE A 63 8.90 2.72 -15.42
CA ILE A 63 10.11 2.62 -16.24
C ILE A 63 9.98 1.50 -17.27
N ARG A 64 9.48 0.33 -16.85
CA ARG A 64 9.22 -0.78 -17.77
C ARG A 64 8.32 -0.35 -18.92
N ASP A 65 7.21 0.32 -18.61
CA ASP A 65 6.23 0.70 -19.61
C ASP A 65 6.75 1.82 -20.52
N TRP A 66 7.57 2.75 -20.04
CA TRP A 66 8.28 3.71 -20.88
C TRP A 66 9.31 3.06 -21.80
N LEU A 67 10.03 2.04 -21.32
CA LEU A 67 10.95 1.27 -22.16
C LEU A 67 10.20 0.47 -23.24
N GLU A 68 9.03 -0.06 -22.91
CA GLU A 68 8.15 -0.74 -23.87
C GLU A 68 7.66 0.22 -24.94
N ALA A 69 7.21 1.42 -24.57
CA ALA A 69 6.79 2.48 -25.48
C ALA A 69 7.93 2.98 -26.39
N GLY A 70 9.17 2.97 -25.90
CA GLY A 70 10.38 3.31 -26.66
C GLY A 70 10.94 2.16 -27.49
N GLU A 71 10.21 1.05 -27.64
CA GLU A 71 10.63 -0.16 -28.39
C GLU A 71 11.88 -0.88 -27.83
N PHE A 72 12.28 -0.57 -26.59
CA PHE A 72 13.39 -1.26 -25.89
C PHE A 72 12.92 -2.55 -25.20
N HIS A 73 12.31 -3.47 -25.96
CA HIS A 73 11.68 -4.69 -25.44
C HIS A 73 12.63 -5.58 -24.60
N GLY A 74 13.91 -5.60 -24.91
CA GLY A 74 14.90 -6.35 -24.11
C GLY A 74 15.05 -5.81 -22.69
N ALA A 75 15.20 -4.50 -22.55
CA ALA A 75 15.30 -3.82 -21.25
C ALA A 75 13.97 -3.86 -20.48
N SER A 76 12.85 -3.64 -21.16
CA SER A 76 11.50 -3.75 -20.60
C SER A 76 11.26 -5.11 -19.96
N ASN A 77 11.64 -6.21 -20.62
CA ASN A 77 11.52 -7.58 -20.09
C ASN A 77 12.35 -7.80 -18.83
N VAL A 78 13.57 -7.27 -18.78
CA VAL A 78 14.45 -7.41 -17.60
C VAL A 78 13.85 -6.64 -16.41
N VAL A 79 13.49 -5.38 -16.63
CA VAL A 79 12.86 -4.54 -15.59
C VAL A 79 11.54 -5.16 -15.11
N GLY A 80 10.73 -5.70 -16.03
CA GLY A 80 9.49 -6.39 -15.70
C GLY A 80 9.68 -7.63 -14.82
N LYS A 81 10.73 -8.41 -15.04
CA LYS A 81 11.06 -9.55 -14.15
C LYS A 81 11.47 -9.09 -12.77
N ILE A 82 12.29 -8.03 -12.67
CA ILE A 82 12.71 -7.45 -11.39
C ILE A 82 11.49 -6.92 -10.63
N ALA A 83 10.64 -6.15 -11.31
CA ALA A 83 9.41 -5.62 -10.73
C ALA A 83 8.46 -6.74 -10.27
N GLY A 84 8.38 -7.85 -11.02
CA GLY A 84 7.57 -9.01 -10.64
C GLY A 84 8.04 -9.66 -9.33
N TRP A 85 9.34 -9.88 -9.17
CA TRP A 85 9.91 -10.42 -7.93
C TRP A 85 9.75 -9.46 -6.75
N GLU A 86 10.01 -8.18 -6.98
CA GLU A 86 9.81 -7.14 -5.97
C GLU A 86 8.34 -7.07 -5.54
N GLY A 87 7.40 -7.14 -6.49
CA GLY A 87 5.97 -7.15 -6.21
C GLY A 87 5.51 -8.33 -5.35
N ILE A 88 6.09 -9.53 -5.54
CA ILE A 88 5.82 -10.70 -4.69
C ILE A 88 6.28 -10.43 -3.24
N VAL A 89 7.50 -9.92 -3.07
CA VAL A 89 8.06 -9.60 -1.74
C VAL A 89 7.23 -8.53 -1.05
N THR A 90 6.87 -7.48 -1.76
CA THR A 90 6.00 -6.40 -1.26
C THR A 90 4.63 -6.93 -0.85
N GLY A 91 4.00 -7.76 -1.69
CA GLY A 91 2.69 -8.34 -1.41
C GLY A 91 2.69 -9.25 -0.17
N ILE A 92 3.67 -10.12 -0.04
CA ILE A 92 3.83 -10.98 1.15
C ILE A 92 4.05 -10.13 2.41
N SER A 93 4.89 -9.10 2.33
CA SER A 93 5.16 -8.20 3.45
C SER A 93 3.93 -7.42 3.89
N ALA A 94 3.13 -6.96 2.93
CA ALA A 94 1.87 -6.26 3.20
C ALA A 94 0.84 -7.19 3.86
N MET A 95 0.72 -8.44 3.40
CA MET A 95 -0.15 -9.44 3.99
C MET A 95 0.28 -9.79 5.42
N TYR A 96 1.58 -9.99 5.64
CA TYR A 96 2.12 -10.22 6.98
C TYR A 96 1.78 -9.07 7.93
N TYR A 97 2.00 -7.82 7.48
CA TYR A 97 1.70 -6.64 8.29
C TYR A 97 0.21 -6.55 8.65
N ALA A 98 -0.67 -6.77 7.67
CA ALA A 98 -2.12 -6.74 7.90
C ALA A 98 -2.56 -7.80 8.92
N MET A 99 -2.08 -9.04 8.77
CA MET A 99 -2.37 -10.13 9.72
C MET A 99 -1.83 -9.81 11.12
N ALA A 100 -0.60 -9.31 11.20
CA ALA A 100 0.03 -8.97 12.48
C ALA A 100 -0.74 -7.86 13.21
N GLN A 101 -1.24 -6.86 12.50
CA GLN A 101 -2.07 -5.80 13.07
C GLN A 101 -3.36 -6.35 13.67
N VAL A 102 -4.08 -7.21 12.94
CA VAL A 102 -5.33 -7.81 13.41
C VAL A 102 -5.07 -8.70 14.65
N ILE A 103 -4.10 -9.60 14.58
CA ILE A 103 -3.79 -10.52 15.68
C ILE A 103 -3.36 -9.77 16.94
N ASN A 104 -2.51 -8.74 16.80
CA ASN A 104 -2.04 -7.97 17.95
C ASN A 104 -3.17 -7.12 18.56
N ALA A 105 -4.08 -6.59 17.73
CA ALA A 105 -5.23 -5.83 18.20
C ALA A 105 -6.22 -6.71 18.98
N GLU A 106 -6.56 -7.88 18.45
CA GLU A 106 -7.48 -8.82 19.09
C GLU A 106 -6.98 -9.33 20.46
N HIS A 107 -5.68 -9.53 20.59
CA HIS A 107 -5.10 -10.07 21.83
C HIS A 107 -4.60 -8.97 22.79
N GLY A 108 -4.68 -7.69 22.43
CA GLY A 108 -4.22 -6.58 23.26
C GLY A 108 -2.72 -6.61 23.61
N ARG A 109 -1.93 -7.44 22.93
CA ARG A 109 -0.49 -7.61 23.13
C ARG A 109 0.23 -7.90 21.82
N VAL A 110 1.52 -7.60 21.77
CA VAL A 110 2.36 -7.91 20.60
C VAL A 110 2.64 -9.42 20.56
N ILE A 111 1.89 -10.15 19.73
CA ILE A 111 2.13 -11.57 19.44
C ILE A 111 3.03 -11.70 18.22
N MET A 112 2.75 -10.92 17.18
CA MET A 112 3.57 -10.88 15.96
C MET A 112 4.43 -9.62 15.95
N PRO A 113 5.77 -9.74 15.80
CA PRO A 113 6.67 -8.62 15.82
C PRO A 113 6.49 -7.78 14.54
N ILE A 114 6.04 -6.54 14.68
CA ILE A 114 5.89 -5.56 13.59
C ILE A 114 6.93 -4.44 13.66
N GLY A 115 7.91 -4.55 14.57
CA GLY A 115 8.91 -3.50 14.77
C GLY A 115 8.27 -2.18 15.19
N ALA A 116 7.33 -2.21 16.13
CA ALA A 116 6.66 -1.03 16.64
C ALA A 116 7.67 -0.04 17.21
N VAL A 117 7.72 1.15 16.65
CA VAL A 117 8.56 2.27 17.11
C VAL A 117 7.87 2.98 18.30
N THR A 118 6.56 2.92 18.34
CA THR A 118 5.77 3.45 19.45
C THR A 118 5.28 2.27 20.30
N PRO A 119 5.53 2.25 21.62
CA PRO A 119 4.88 1.26 22.47
C PRO A 119 3.37 1.38 22.26
N VAL A 120 2.69 0.25 22.12
CA VAL A 120 1.23 0.22 22.13
C VAL A 120 0.81 0.96 23.39
N VAL A 121 0.37 2.19 23.24
CA VAL A 121 -0.21 2.95 24.35
C VAL A 121 -1.40 2.12 24.76
N LYS A 122 -1.31 1.41 25.87
CA LYS A 122 -2.49 0.96 26.60
C LYS A 122 -3.32 2.23 26.74
N LYS A 123 -4.39 2.32 25.95
CA LYS A 123 -5.36 3.40 26.08
C LYS A 123 -5.64 3.47 27.58
N ASP A 124 -5.50 4.64 28.15
CA ASP A 124 -5.71 4.91 29.57
C ASP A 124 -7.18 4.64 29.97
N GLU A 125 -7.63 3.41 29.82
CA GLU A 125 -8.94 2.95 30.29
C GLU A 125 -9.03 3.19 31.81
N GLY A 126 -7.94 2.96 32.54
CA GLY A 126 -7.90 3.26 33.96
C GLY A 126 -8.00 4.74 34.34
N LYS A 127 -7.57 5.67 33.47
CA LYS A 127 -7.75 7.11 33.73
C LYS A 127 -9.17 7.58 33.43
N VAL A 128 -9.79 6.97 32.41
CA VAL A 128 -11.19 7.28 32.07
C VAL A 128 -12.12 6.74 33.15
N GLU A 129 -11.89 5.52 33.63
CA GLU A 129 -12.67 4.92 34.73
C GLU A 129 -12.48 5.70 36.04
N ALA A 130 -11.26 6.05 36.41
CA ALA A 130 -11.00 6.87 37.61
C ALA A 130 -11.63 8.26 37.50
N GLY A 131 -11.62 8.89 36.32
CA GLY A 131 -12.30 10.17 36.08
C GLY A 131 -13.83 10.06 36.20
N ILE A 132 -14.42 8.97 35.72
CA ILE A 132 -15.86 8.72 35.81
C ILE A 132 -16.28 8.43 37.26
N GLU A 133 -15.47 7.69 38.02
CA GLU A 133 -15.74 7.43 39.43
C GLU A 133 -15.68 8.71 40.30
N GLU A 134 -14.67 9.56 40.06
CA GLU A 134 -14.53 10.84 40.75
C GLU A 134 -15.71 11.81 40.44
N GLU A 135 -16.19 11.80 39.20
CA GLU A 135 -17.35 12.61 38.80
C GLU A 135 -18.65 12.05 39.39
N ARG A 136 -18.77 10.73 39.50
CA ARG A 136 -19.92 10.08 40.18
C ARG A 136 -19.95 10.39 41.66
N GLU A 137 -18.83 10.37 42.33
CA GLU A 137 -18.73 10.66 43.78
C GLU A 137 -19.11 12.12 44.07
N LYS A 138 -18.72 13.05 43.20
CA LYS A 138 -19.11 14.47 43.27
C LYS A 138 -20.60 14.71 43.03
N LEU A 139 -21.29 13.86 42.30
CA LEU A 139 -22.73 13.97 42.01
C LEU A 139 -23.59 13.31 43.11
N THR A 140 -23.03 12.48 43.96
CA THR A 140 -23.75 11.77 45.04
C THR A 140 -23.50 12.37 46.43
N ALA A 141 -22.61 13.35 46.51
CA ALA A 141 -22.36 14.13 47.74
C ALA A 141 -23.20 15.41 47.78
#